data_2e3b54a6b1806270b02e5c574dec1ba0
#
_entry.id   2e3b54a6b1806270b02e5c574dec1ba0
#
_cell.length_a   1.000
_cell.length_b   1.000
_cell.length_c   1.000
_cell.angle_alpha   90.00
_cell.angle_beta   90.00
_cell.angle_gamma   90.00
#
_symmetry.space_group_name_H-M   'P 1'
#
loop_
_entity.id
_entity.type
_entity.pdbx_description
1 polymer ?
#
loop_
_entity_poly.entity_id
_entity_poly.type
_entity_poly.pdbx_seq_one_letter_code
_entity_poly.pdbx_strand_id
1 'polypeptide(L)'
;MNKKLKKLVSGTSVTLCALIAFSLPTQVFAQNLPINTEVKTQTPNEEQSSDEYKTGNILSEIKDERDEYSKQFRLDDGTTMAVSYQEPIHYKNAAGEWVDYDNSLKNETVNSASPDEVTEEYTNKKSDFKVNYSKKSKENSMVKIKGDNQKISWGYKDTNKVKSTIVNNDEKLTGNDKFTTLKNLTSEITYENIYDDVDVQYFTTTTGVKENIILKNKNARSDFYIQYKFSNLTAKSVDDKTVELLNSKGDAVYKIEAPFMFDNDGKKSTDLTLSITEQKKNKLTLKVSADKKFLSDCSYPVTIDPQFTTSQNWQKSQCTYVDSSKPSTCFGYGSTSGYTGTVNVGTWGNGMYRTYFKMNSLPTLNKGDMVVEAHLNIHLMNKDFYQDMNIGAYSPNGSWTQDTLTWKNQPSYNSNVVDYETFTKNESEAWHSWDVTSCVKRWYNGEANNGIMLKALTTDDENQCAAFYSSNYPSTSAPRPLFTIVYRNN
;
A
#
# COMPACT_ATOMS: atom_id res chain seq x y z
N MET A 1 -64.66 -19.03 10.19
CA MET A 1 -64.02 -19.23 11.53
C MET A 1 -62.50 -19.23 11.31
N ASN A 2 -61.85 -18.32 11.99
CA ASN A 2 -60.40 -18.12 12.24
C ASN A 2 -59.51 -17.87 11.04
N LYS A 3 -59.12 -16.65 10.73
CA LYS A 3 -58.29 -15.58 11.34
C LYS A 3 -56.95 -16.06 11.96
N LYS A 4 -55.86 -15.43 11.39
CA LYS A 4 -54.55 -15.18 11.94
C LYS A 4 -53.43 -15.98 11.22
N LEU A 5 -52.32 -15.44 10.78
CA LEU A 5 -51.59 -14.20 11.09
C LEU A 5 -50.66 -13.88 9.90
N LYS A 6 -50.79 -12.72 9.30
CA LYS A 6 -49.70 -12.11 8.53
C LYS A 6 -48.75 -11.52 9.56
N LYS A 7 -47.55 -12.10 9.70
CA LYS A 7 -46.44 -11.39 10.29
C LYS A 7 -45.66 -10.72 9.18
N LEU A 8 -45.71 -9.41 9.17
CA LEU A 8 -44.69 -8.58 8.52
C LEU A 8 -43.34 -8.96 9.14
N VAL A 9 -42.48 -9.47 8.32
CA VAL A 9 -41.04 -9.34 8.54
C VAL A 9 -40.65 -8.09 7.76
N SER A 10 -40.55 -6.97 8.47
CA SER A 10 -39.81 -5.84 7.97
C SER A 10 -38.38 -6.32 7.79
N GLY A 11 -37.99 -6.51 6.55
CA GLY A 11 -36.60 -6.69 6.21
C GLY A 11 -35.84 -5.43 6.56
N THR A 12 -35.13 -5.43 7.67
CA THR A 12 -33.93 -4.65 7.77
C THR A 12 -33.01 -5.20 6.72
N SER A 13 -32.96 -4.51 5.59
CA SER A 13 -31.88 -4.58 4.65
C SER A 13 -30.64 -4.16 5.43
N VAL A 14 -29.97 -5.09 6.05
CA VAL A 14 -28.56 -4.93 6.37
C VAL A 14 -27.92 -4.84 5.00
N THR A 15 -27.66 -3.63 4.59
CA THR A 15 -26.74 -3.35 3.51
C THR A 15 -25.42 -3.90 4.01
N LEU A 16 -25.16 -5.12 3.65
CA LEU A 16 -23.82 -5.66 3.56
C LEU A 16 -23.19 -4.81 2.46
N CYS A 17 -22.78 -3.57 2.81
CA CYS A 17 -21.68 -2.97 2.07
C CYS A 17 -20.65 -4.07 2.07
N ALA A 18 -20.43 -4.66 0.92
CA ALA A 18 -19.31 -5.52 0.81
C ALA A 18 -18.09 -4.69 1.17
N LEU A 19 -17.85 -4.66 2.44
CA LEU A 19 -16.62 -5.03 3.02
C LEU A 19 -16.22 -6.39 2.44
N ILE A 20 -15.85 -6.27 1.21
CA ILE A 20 -14.67 -6.91 0.75
C ILE A 20 -13.53 -5.87 0.97
N ALA A 21 -13.52 -5.28 2.06
CA ALA A 21 -12.88 -5.70 3.27
C ALA A 21 -13.17 -7.17 3.39
N PHE A 22 -12.25 -7.95 2.86
CA PHE A 22 -12.11 -9.26 3.42
C PHE A 22 -12.29 -9.04 4.92
N SER A 23 -13.42 -9.50 5.46
CA SER A 23 -13.56 -9.70 6.88
C SER A 23 -12.60 -10.82 7.22
N LEU A 24 -11.32 -10.49 7.18
CA LEU A 24 -10.36 -11.23 7.95
C LEU A 24 -10.82 -11.09 9.39
N PRO A 25 -10.99 -12.20 10.11
CA PRO A 25 -11.28 -12.11 11.50
C PRO A 25 -10.23 -11.20 12.12
N THR A 26 -10.68 -10.21 12.86
CA THR A 26 -9.93 -9.18 13.58
C THR A 26 -8.92 -9.73 14.62
N GLN A 27 -8.48 -10.96 14.48
CA GLN A 27 -7.58 -11.64 15.41
C GLN A 27 -6.15 -11.84 14.90
N VAL A 28 -5.77 -11.37 13.70
CA VAL A 28 -4.50 -11.80 13.10
C VAL A 28 -3.35 -10.81 13.31
N PHE A 29 -3.57 -9.61 13.84
CA PHE A 29 -2.50 -8.63 13.98
C PHE A 29 -1.69 -8.66 15.27
N ALA A 30 -1.83 -9.71 16.04
CA ALA A 30 -0.97 -9.99 17.18
C ALA A 30 -0.01 -11.15 16.90
N GLN A 31 0.23 -11.47 15.64
CA GLN A 31 1.30 -12.41 15.36
C GLN A 31 2.62 -11.65 15.37
N ASN A 32 3.49 -12.10 16.25
CA ASN A 32 4.89 -11.74 16.33
C ASN A 32 5.44 -11.56 14.93
N LEU A 33 6.17 -10.47 14.68
CA LEU A 33 7.13 -10.47 13.59
C LEU A 33 7.87 -11.81 13.71
N PRO A 34 7.95 -12.62 12.66
CA PRO A 34 8.68 -13.86 12.76
C PRO A 34 10.14 -13.52 12.98
N ILE A 35 10.50 -13.36 14.25
CA ILE A 35 11.89 -13.46 14.67
C ILE A 35 12.14 -14.95 14.62
N ASN A 36 12.31 -15.44 13.40
CA ASN A 36 12.38 -16.87 13.22
C ASN A 36 13.75 -17.39 13.49
N THR A 37 13.74 -18.43 14.25
CA THR A 37 14.88 -19.11 14.82
C THR A 37 15.23 -20.42 14.13
N GLU A 38 14.66 -20.73 12.99
CA GLU A 38 15.07 -21.93 12.26
C GLU A 38 15.78 -21.58 10.94
N VAL A 39 17.10 -21.59 10.99
CA VAL A 39 17.95 -21.58 9.80
C VAL A 39 17.84 -22.91 9.09
N LYS A 40 17.23 -22.94 7.91
CA LYS A 40 17.31 -24.10 7.02
C LYS A 40 18.61 -24.02 6.24
N THR A 41 19.65 -24.67 6.75
CA THR A 41 20.92 -24.80 6.03
C THR A 41 20.83 -25.84 4.93
N GLN A 42 20.99 -25.41 3.67
CA GLN A 42 21.49 -26.30 2.64
C GLN A 42 23.02 -26.40 2.81
N THR A 43 23.50 -27.62 3.06
CA THR A 43 24.92 -27.94 3.08
C THR A 43 25.49 -28.03 1.67
N PRO A 44 26.46 -27.18 1.31
CA PRO A 44 27.70 -27.67 0.71
C PRO A 44 28.68 -27.96 1.85
N ASN A 45 29.30 -29.10 1.81
CA ASN A 45 30.28 -29.55 2.78
C ASN A 45 31.28 -28.47 3.19
N GLU A 46 31.13 -27.98 4.42
CA GLU A 46 32.21 -27.51 5.28
C GLU A 46 31.66 -27.34 6.68
N GLU A 47 32.20 -28.09 7.62
CA GLU A 47 31.90 -27.97 9.04
C GLU A 47 32.30 -26.56 9.52
N GLN A 48 31.32 -25.66 9.64
CA GLN A 48 31.38 -24.52 10.55
C GLN A 48 30.22 -24.65 11.51
N SER A 49 30.52 -24.92 12.77
CA SER A 49 29.57 -24.77 13.86
C SER A 49 29.15 -23.30 13.92
N SER A 50 28.08 -22.95 13.25
CA SER A 50 27.39 -21.68 13.46
C SER A 50 26.51 -21.84 14.69
N ASP A 51 26.94 -21.30 15.83
CA ASP A 51 26.01 -20.99 16.90
C ASP A 51 24.91 -20.10 16.31
N GLU A 52 23.71 -20.62 16.20
CA GLU A 52 22.54 -19.94 15.66
C GLU A 52 22.25 -18.70 16.51
N TYR A 53 22.42 -17.50 15.91
CA TYR A 53 22.13 -16.27 16.63
C TYR A 53 20.62 -16.17 16.85
N LYS A 54 20.22 -16.11 18.13
CA LYS A 54 18.82 -15.88 18.52
C LYS A 54 18.64 -14.41 18.87
N THR A 55 17.85 -13.72 18.06
CA THR A 55 17.52 -12.30 18.28
C THR A 55 16.95 -12.07 19.67
N GLY A 56 17.48 -11.08 20.39
CA GLY A 56 17.01 -10.68 21.71
C GLY A 56 15.62 -10.06 21.71
N ASN A 57 15.03 -9.90 22.89
CA ASN A 57 13.74 -9.22 23.03
C ASN A 57 13.90 -7.70 22.95
N ILE A 58 12.90 -7.02 22.35
CA ILE A 58 12.89 -5.56 22.28
C ILE A 58 12.67 -4.96 23.66
N LEU A 59 13.61 -4.12 24.09
CA LEU A 59 13.54 -3.33 25.33
C LEU A 59 12.90 -1.97 25.11
N SER A 60 13.38 -1.22 24.10
CA SER A 60 12.93 0.16 23.84
C SER A 60 13.28 0.62 22.44
N GLU A 61 12.53 1.58 21.93
CA GLU A 61 12.85 2.29 20.68
C GLU A 61 13.96 3.35 20.93
N ILE A 62 14.89 3.47 19.97
CA ILE A 62 15.95 4.50 19.92
C ILE A 62 15.44 5.63 19.02
N LYS A 63 14.75 6.61 19.59
CA LYS A 63 14.07 7.65 18.80
C LYS A 63 15.00 8.56 18.02
N ASP A 64 16.21 8.76 18.51
CA ASP A 64 17.22 9.62 17.86
C ASP A 64 17.78 8.98 16.57
N GLU A 65 17.58 7.66 16.39
CA GLU A 65 17.99 6.90 15.21
C GLU A 65 16.84 6.69 14.20
N ARG A 66 15.74 7.41 14.37
CA ARG A 66 14.63 7.38 13.41
C ARG A 66 15.03 8.00 12.09
N ASP A 67 14.57 7.43 11.01
CA ASP A 67 14.53 8.06 9.69
C ASP A 67 13.11 8.02 9.10
N GLU A 68 12.94 8.41 7.86
CA GLU A 68 11.64 8.46 7.20
C GLU A 68 10.97 7.08 7.10
N TYR A 69 11.78 5.99 7.01
CA TYR A 69 11.31 4.64 6.73
C TYR A 69 11.61 3.64 7.82
N SER A 70 12.40 3.98 8.82
CA SER A 70 12.86 2.99 9.79
C SER A 70 12.74 3.43 11.25
N LYS A 71 12.58 2.42 12.11
CA LYS A 71 12.73 2.49 13.57
C LYS A 71 13.87 1.61 14.00
N GLN A 72 14.53 2.00 15.08
CA GLN A 72 15.59 1.20 15.68
C GLN A 72 15.27 0.90 17.14
N PHE A 73 15.64 -0.29 17.60
CA PHE A 73 15.27 -0.82 18.91
C PHE A 73 16.47 -1.44 19.60
N ARG A 74 16.62 -1.16 20.90
CA ARG A 74 17.57 -1.86 21.76
C ARG A 74 17.00 -3.24 22.12
N LEU A 75 17.84 -4.27 22.02
CA LEU A 75 17.52 -5.62 22.42
C LEU A 75 18.16 -5.97 23.76
N ASP A 76 17.64 -6.99 24.45
CA ASP A 76 18.12 -7.42 25.77
C ASP A 76 19.47 -8.15 25.74
N ASP A 77 19.89 -8.61 24.57
CA ASP A 77 21.21 -9.20 24.33
C ASP A 77 22.31 -8.16 24.02
N GLY A 78 21.98 -6.87 24.07
CA GLY A 78 22.89 -5.77 23.80
C GLY A 78 23.05 -5.42 22.32
N THR A 79 22.32 -6.06 21.42
CA THR A 79 22.28 -5.71 20.00
C THR A 79 21.22 -4.64 19.73
N THR A 80 21.21 -4.10 18.53
CA THR A 80 20.20 -3.19 18.02
C THR A 80 19.50 -3.80 16.80
N MET A 81 18.18 -3.69 16.74
CA MET A 81 17.38 -4.07 15.59
C MET A 81 16.83 -2.83 14.88
N ALA A 82 17.15 -2.68 13.61
CA ALA A 82 16.50 -1.74 12.72
C ALA A 82 15.38 -2.44 11.95
N VAL A 83 14.21 -1.81 11.90
CA VAL A 83 13.05 -2.26 11.09
C VAL A 83 12.82 -1.24 10.00
N SER A 84 13.01 -1.62 8.74
CA SER A 84 12.82 -0.76 7.57
C SER A 84 11.53 -1.14 6.85
N TYR A 85 10.67 -0.15 6.65
CA TYR A 85 9.36 -0.27 6.01
C TYR A 85 9.43 0.22 4.56
N GLN A 86 8.47 -0.20 3.75
CA GLN A 86 8.39 0.18 2.34
C GLN A 86 7.76 1.55 2.11
N GLU A 87 7.00 2.04 3.08
CA GLU A 87 6.35 3.36 3.05
C GLU A 87 6.93 4.27 4.14
N PRO A 88 6.86 5.59 3.98
CA PRO A 88 7.22 6.52 5.04
C PRO A 88 6.39 6.26 6.30
N ILE A 89 7.04 6.13 7.44
CA ILE A 89 6.40 5.95 8.75
C ILE A 89 6.59 7.15 9.66
N HIS A 90 7.53 8.03 9.32
CA HIS A 90 7.81 9.28 10.01
C HIS A 90 7.83 10.46 9.03
N TYR A 91 7.55 11.63 9.57
CA TYR A 91 7.76 12.91 8.89
C TYR A 91 8.52 13.87 9.82
N LYS A 92 9.15 14.89 9.24
CA LYS A 92 9.82 15.93 10.04
C LYS A 92 8.83 16.98 10.51
N ASN A 93 8.77 17.18 11.81
CA ASN A 93 7.99 18.27 12.40
C ASN A 93 8.66 19.64 12.15
N ALA A 94 8.06 20.74 12.63
CA ALA A 94 8.61 22.09 12.48
C ALA A 94 9.99 22.30 13.15
N ALA A 95 10.36 21.45 14.11
CA ALA A 95 11.68 21.46 14.75
C ALA A 95 12.72 20.63 13.97
N GLY A 96 12.31 19.94 12.88
CA GLY A 96 13.18 19.06 12.10
C GLY A 96 13.33 17.65 12.67
N GLU A 97 12.56 17.29 13.68
CA GLU A 97 12.60 15.99 14.34
C GLU A 97 11.70 14.98 13.62
N TRP A 98 12.13 13.72 13.52
CA TRP A 98 11.31 12.62 13.01
C TRP A 98 10.25 12.21 14.02
N VAL A 99 8.97 12.30 13.60
CA VAL A 99 7.81 11.95 14.42
C VAL A 99 6.89 11.00 13.69
N ASP A 100 6.19 10.15 14.44
CA ASP A 100 5.23 9.21 13.85
C ASP A 100 4.08 9.95 13.17
N TYR A 101 3.64 9.47 12.00
CA TYR A 101 2.36 9.83 11.42
C TYR A 101 1.20 9.43 12.35
N ASP A 102 0.18 10.26 12.41
CA ASP A 102 -1.15 9.94 12.96
C ASP A 102 -2.20 10.51 12.02
N ASN A 103 -2.60 9.71 11.05
CA ASN A 103 -3.63 10.05 10.06
C ASN A 103 -5.06 9.76 10.56
N SER A 104 -5.24 9.32 11.82
CA SER A 104 -6.60 9.18 12.36
C SER A 104 -7.35 10.51 12.31
N LEU A 105 -8.64 10.43 11.96
CA LEU A 105 -9.48 11.61 11.73
C LEU A 105 -10.09 12.12 13.04
N LYS A 106 -10.07 13.42 13.23
CA LYS A 106 -10.74 14.14 14.33
C LYS A 106 -11.67 15.21 13.78
N ASN A 107 -12.65 15.61 14.59
CA ASN A 107 -13.49 16.77 14.29
C ASN A 107 -12.66 18.05 14.29
N GLU A 108 -12.90 18.91 13.32
CA GLU A 108 -12.35 20.26 13.24
C GLU A 108 -13.45 21.25 12.87
N THR A 109 -13.47 22.36 13.59
CA THR A 109 -14.34 23.51 13.29
C THR A 109 -13.57 24.45 12.38
N VAL A 110 -14.10 24.68 11.17
CA VAL A 110 -13.47 25.59 10.19
C VAL A 110 -14.34 26.81 10.04
N ASN A 111 -13.78 27.97 10.36
CA ASN A 111 -14.44 29.26 10.12
C ASN A 111 -14.47 29.51 8.61
N SER A 112 -15.65 29.74 8.06
CA SER A 112 -15.83 30.17 6.69
C SER A 112 -15.37 31.62 6.51
N ALA A 113 -15.10 32.01 5.25
CA ALA A 113 -14.83 33.41 4.91
C ALA A 113 -16.07 34.33 5.20
N SER A 114 -17.26 33.76 5.36
CA SER A 114 -18.44 34.45 5.85
C SER A 114 -18.52 34.31 7.36
N PRO A 115 -18.68 35.43 8.13
CA PRO A 115 -18.62 35.42 9.59
C PRO A 115 -19.63 34.48 10.28
N ASP A 116 -20.71 34.13 9.61
CA ASP A 116 -21.86 33.40 10.17
C ASP A 116 -21.90 31.91 9.74
N GLU A 117 -20.92 31.42 8.94
CA GLU A 117 -20.93 30.05 8.46
C GLU A 117 -19.76 29.24 9.05
N VAL A 118 -20.04 28.57 10.15
CA VAL A 118 -19.13 27.58 10.75
C VAL A 118 -19.36 26.23 10.08
N THR A 119 -18.35 25.67 9.46
CA THR A 119 -18.43 24.31 8.90
C THR A 119 -17.61 23.34 9.74
N GLU A 120 -18.21 22.20 10.05
CA GLU A 120 -17.51 21.11 10.70
C GLU A 120 -16.94 20.17 9.63
N GLU A 121 -15.69 19.82 9.80
CA GLU A 121 -14.93 18.90 8.94
C GLU A 121 -14.23 17.84 9.77
N TYR A 122 -13.73 16.79 9.11
CA TYR A 122 -12.76 15.86 9.69
C TYR A 122 -11.37 16.23 9.19
N THR A 123 -10.34 16.08 10.04
CA THR A 123 -8.95 16.32 9.66
C THR A 123 -8.02 15.28 10.30
N ASN A 124 -6.92 14.95 9.63
CA ASN A 124 -5.87 14.11 10.19
C ASN A 124 -5.14 14.82 11.35
N LYS A 125 -4.61 14.03 12.29
CA LYS A 125 -4.00 14.58 13.53
C LYS A 125 -2.57 15.03 13.34
N LYS A 126 -1.69 14.19 12.77
CA LYS A 126 -0.25 14.44 12.64
C LYS A 126 0.26 13.93 11.30
N SER A 127 0.72 14.83 10.46
CA SER A 127 1.25 14.54 9.13
C SER A 127 2.03 15.74 8.63
N ASP A 128 2.86 15.56 7.62
CA ASP A 128 3.53 16.62 6.87
C ASP A 128 2.57 17.38 5.92
N PHE A 129 1.36 16.86 5.73
CA PHE A 129 0.29 17.57 5.04
C PHE A 129 -1.01 17.49 5.85
N LYS A 130 -1.84 18.52 5.71
CA LYS A 130 -3.16 18.58 6.34
C LYS A 130 -4.22 18.27 5.32
N VAL A 131 -5.02 17.23 5.58
CA VAL A 131 -6.23 16.93 4.81
C VAL A 131 -7.47 17.24 5.64
N ASN A 132 -8.46 17.85 5.01
CA ASN A 132 -9.78 18.09 5.58
C ASN A 132 -10.84 17.42 4.71
N TYR A 133 -11.77 16.73 5.34
CA TYR A 133 -12.93 16.10 4.71
C TYR A 133 -14.22 16.74 5.16
N SER A 134 -15.10 17.05 4.23
CA SER A 134 -16.43 17.55 4.55
C SER A 134 -17.29 16.46 5.19
N LYS A 135 -18.04 16.80 6.24
CA LYS A 135 -19.02 15.88 6.86
C LYS A 135 -20.24 15.59 5.97
N LYS A 136 -20.39 16.31 4.87
CA LYS A 136 -21.44 16.10 3.86
C LYS A 136 -20.84 16.19 2.48
N SER A 137 -21.44 15.47 1.51
CA SER A 137 -21.08 15.64 0.11
C SER A 137 -21.23 17.10 -0.32
N LYS A 138 -20.20 17.62 -0.98
CA LYS A 138 -20.15 18.99 -1.51
C LYS A 138 -19.41 18.99 -2.84
N GLU A 139 -20.00 19.63 -3.82
CA GLU A 139 -19.31 19.92 -5.06
C GLU A 139 -18.03 20.73 -4.80
N ASN A 140 -16.92 20.35 -5.40
CA ASN A 140 -15.60 20.99 -5.31
C ASN A 140 -14.91 21.05 -3.92
N SER A 141 -15.44 20.45 -2.87
CA SER A 141 -14.89 20.63 -1.53
C SER A 141 -15.15 19.47 -0.56
N MET A 142 -15.26 18.25 -1.09
CA MET A 142 -15.35 17.06 -0.23
C MET A 142 -14.01 16.80 0.45
N VAL A 143 -12.93 16.97 -0.29
CA VAL A 143 -11.55 16.84 0.19
C VAL A 143 -10.82 18.16 -0.02
N LYS A 144 -10.00 18.55 0.95
CA LYS A 144 -9.14 19.73 0.90
C LYS A 144 -7.76 19.38 1.44
N ILE A 145 -6.72 19.69 0.70
CA ILE A 145 -5.32 19.57 1.13
C ILE A 145 -4.69 20.96 1.16
N LYS A 146 -3.96 21.23 2.23
CA LYS A 146 -3.16 22.44 2.38
C LYS A 146 -1.69 22.03 2.54
N GLY A 147 -0.85 22.48 1.62
CA GLY A 147 0.59 22.55 1.77
C GLY A 147 1.01 23.97 2.16
N ASP A 148 2.32 24.23 2.28
CA ASP A 148 2.86 25.51 2.74
C ASP A 148 2.31 26.73 1.98
N ASN A 149 2.31 26.70 0.66
CA ASN A 149 1.81 27.79 -0.19
C ASN A 149 0.77 27.35 -1.21
N GLN A 150 0.38 26.08 -1.22
CA GLN A 150 -0.58 25.51 -2.16
C GLN A 150 -1.82 25.05 -1.43
N LYS A 151 -2.95 25.16 -2.11
CA LYS A 151 -4.23 24.61 -1.65
C LYS A 151 -4.87 23.88 -2.81
N ILE A 152 -5.38 22.70 -2.57
CA ILE A 152 -6.21 21.96 -3.51
C ILE A 152 -7.45 21.44 -2.80
N SER A 153 -8.57 21.46 -3.49
CA SER A 153 -9.81 20.81 -3.04
C SER A 153 -10.52 20.17 -4.21
N TRP A 154 -11.25 19.10 -3.95
CA TRP A 154 -12.07 18.46 -4.97
C TRP A 154 -13.33 17.84 -4.40
N GLY A 155 -14.23 17.48 -5.29
CA GLY A 155 -15.47 16.79 -5.03
C GLY A 155 -16.17 16.46 -6.34
N TYR A 156 -17.24 15.73 -6.24
CA TYR A 156 -18.01 15.24 -7.37
C TYR A 156 -19.14 16.18 -7.73
N LYS A 157 -19.41 16.30 -9.04
CA LYS A 157 -20.51 17.10 -9.58
C LYS A 157 -21.83 16.34 -9.48
N ASP A 158 -22.91 17.08 -9.25
CA ASP A 158 -24.30 16.56 -9.26
C ASP A 158 -24.53 15.38 -8.30
N THR A 159 -24.00 15.46 -7.08
CA THR A 159 -24.12 14.42 -6.06
C THR A 159 -25.40 14.49 -5.26
N ASN A 160 -25.87 13.35 -4.74
CA ASN A 160 -26.82 13.31 -3.66
C ASN A 160 -26.24 14.00 -2.41
N LYS A 161 -27.11 14.58 -1.57
CA LYS A 161 -26.69 15.20 -0.30
C LYS A 161 -26.60 14.13 0.79
N VAL A 162 -25.42 13.54 0.93
CA VAL A 162 -25.14 12.47 1.90
C VAL A 162 -24.17 12.93 2.99
N LYS A 163 -24.25 12.27 4.15
CA LYS A 163 -23.28 12.44 5.24
C LYS A 163 -22.14 11.44 5.07
N SER A 164 -20.95 11.84 5.49
CA SER A 164 -19.81 10.94 5.56
C SER A 164 -19.79 10.17 6.88
N THR A 165 -19.26 8.97 6.84
CA THR A 165 -18.88 8.14 7.99
C THR A 165 -17.38 7.94 8.02
N ILE A 166 -16.78 7.93 9.21
CA ILE A 166 -15.34 7.67 9.37
C ILE A 166 -15.14 6.31 10.04
N VAL A 167 -14.12 5.60 9.61
CA VAL A 167 -13.58 4.43 10.31
C VAL A 167 -12.22 4.82 10.87
N ASN A 168 -12.14 4.93 12.19
CA ASN A 168 -10.88 5.07 12.90
C ASN A 168 -10.47 3.66 13.33
N ASN A 169 -9.28 3.26 12.94
CA ASN A 169 -8.69 2.01 13.40
C ASN A 169 -8.18 2.23 14.84
N ASP A 170 -9.09 2.41 15.78
CA ASP A 170 -8.80 2.45 17.21
C ASP A 170 -8.55 1.05 17.81
N GLU A 171 -8.38 0.04 16.97
CA GLU A 171 -8.05 -1.30 17.41
C GLU A 171 -6.70 -1.26 18.13
N LYS A 172 -6.78 -1.49 19.43
CA LYS A 172 -5.61 -1.79 20.26
C LYS A 172 -5.03 -3.09 19.74
N LEU A 173 -4.00 -3.00 18.91
CA LEU A 173 -3.23 -4.16 18.49
C LEU A 173 -2.59 -4.76 19.74
N THR A 174 -3.20 -5.80 20.26
CA THR A 174 -2.75 -6.57 21.41
C THR A 174 -1.79 -7.66 20.95
N GLY A 175 -0.61 -7.30 20.49
CA GLY A 175 0.48 -8.23 20.22
C GLY A 175 1.64 -8.00 21.17
N ASN A 176 2.45 -9.01 21.37
CA ASN A 176 3.68 -8.91 22.17
C ASN A 176 4.69 -7.90 21.61
N ASP A 177 4.49 -7.41 20.39
CA ASP A 177 5.37 -6.48 19.69
C ASP A 177 4.78 -5.07 19.55
N LYS A 178 4.44 -4.50 20.71
CA LYS A 178 3.91 -3.13 20.80
C LYS A 178 4.85 -2.05 20.18
N PHE A 179 6.12 -2.36 19.98
CA PHE A 179 7.12 -1.44 19.49
C PHE A 179 7.20 -1.38 17.97
N THR A 180 7.09 -2.52 17.29
CA THR A 180 7.17 -2.60 15.82
C THR A 180 5.83 -2.35 15.15
N THR A 181 4.74 -2.38 15.91
CA THR A 181 3.40 -2.09 15.39
C THR A 181 3.28 -0.63 14.99
N LEU A 182 2.96 -0.40 13.71
CA LEU A 182 2.60 0.92 13.20
C LEU A 182 1.12 1.19 13.48
N LYS A 183 0.81 2.37 13.99
CA LYS A 183 -0.56 2.77 14.34
C LYS A 183 -0.94 4.03 13.57
N ASN A 184 -2.22 4.11 13.18
CA ASN A 184 -2.80 5.34 12.62
C ASN A 184 -2.08 5.88 11.38
N LEU A 185 -1.37 5.04 10.61
CA LEU A 185 -0.76 5.48 9.36
C LEU A 185 -1.80 5.89 8.33
N THR A 186 -3.00 5.32 8.45
CA THR A 186 -4.09 5.52 7.52
C THR A 186 -5.40 5.80 8.26
N SER A 187 -6.35 6.40 7.56
CA SER A 187 -7.73 6.56 8.00
C SER A 187 -8.67 6.49 6.81
N GLU A 188 -9.92 6.19 7.08
CA GLU A 188 -10.95 6.02 6.07
C GLU A 188 -12.14 6.93 6.33
N ILE A 189 -12.71 7.47 5.24
CA ILE A 189 -13.98 8.18 5.25
C ILE A 189 -14.80 7.77 4.03
N THR A 190 -16.08 7.44 4.24
CA THR A 190 -16.99 6.99 3.20
C THR A 190 -18.22 7.90 3.07
N TYR A 191 -18.60 8.19 1.83
CA TYR A 191 -19.83 8.84 1.42
C TYR A 191 -20.72 7.82 0.71
N GLU A 192 -21.64 7.21 1.46
CA GLU A 192 -22.52 6.18 0.90
C GLU A 192 -23.62 6.79 0.02
N ASN A 193 -23.92 6.12 -1.10
CA ASN A 193 -24.94 6.55 -2.07
C ASN A 193 -24.77 8.02 -2.52
N ILE A 194 -23.53 8.42 -2.75
CA ILE A 194 -23.25 9.77 -3.31
C ILE A 194 -23.90 9.97 -4.68
N TYR A 195 -24.09 8.88 -5.40
CA TYR A 195 -25.05 8.71 -6.49
C TYR A 195 -25.82 7.41 -6.24
N ASP A 196 -26.92 7.20 -6.91
CA ASP A 196 -27.67 5.95 -6.80
C ASP A 196 -26.74 4.77 -7.11
N ASP A 197 -26.69 3.82 -6.19
CA ASP A 197 -25.82 2.62 -6.24
C ASP A 197 -24.30 2.89 -6.33
N VAL A 198 -23.83 4.08 -5.90
CA VAL A 198 -22.41 4.45 -5.88
C VAL A 198 -22.00 5.01 -4.54
N ASP A 199 -20.92 4.48 -3.97
CA ASP A 199 -20.22 5.05 -2.82
C ASP A 199 -18.90 5.67 -3.25
N VAL A 200 -18.43 6.66 -2.50
CA VAL A 200 -17.06 7.19 -2.62
C VAL A 200 -16.38 7.09 -1.28
N GLN A 201 -15.20 6.50 -1.30
CA GLN A 201 -14.39 6.22 -0.13
C GLN A 201 -13.01 6.87 -0.31
N TYR A 202 -12.53 7.54 0.74
CA TYR A 202 -11.19 8.12 0.77
C TYR A 202 -10.37 7.49 1.88
N PHE A 203 -9.10 7.26 1.58
CA PHE A 203 -8.10 6.85 2.55
C PHE A 203 -7.03 7.94 2.64
N THR A 204 -6.80 8.44 3.85
CA THR A 204 -5.62 9.26 4.11
C THR A 204 -4.45 8.32 4.36
N THR A 205 -3.39 8.44 3.60
CA THR A 205 -2.15 7.65 3.73
C THR A 205 -0.99 8.56 4.10
N THR A 206 0.18 8.00 4.32
CA THR A 206 1.41 8.80 4.56
C THR A 206 1.94 9.47 3.30
N THR A 207 1.44 9.10 2.13
CA THR A 207 1.88 9.62 0.83
C THR A 207 0.83 10.47 0.12
N GLY A 208 -0.40 10.55 0.64
CA GLY A 208 -1.47 11.33 0.02
C GLY A 208 -2.87 10.85 0.37
N VAL A 209 -3.78 11.05 -0.55
CA VAL A 209 -5.18 10.62 -0.43
C VAL A 209 -5.49 9.63 -1.56
N LYS A 210 -5.88 8.43 -1.17
CA LYS A 210 -6.41 7.42 -2.08
C LYS A 210 -7.92 7.56 -2.15
N GLU A 211 -8.51 7.32 -3.32
CA GLU A 211 -9.94 7.41 -3.57
C GLU A 211 -10.43 6.09 -4.18
N ASN A 212 -11.59 5.63 -3.74
CA ASN A 212 -12.32 4.53 -4.36
C ASN A 212 -13.71 5.00 -4.76
N ILE A 213 -14.10 4.75 -6.01
CA ILE A 213 -15.48 4.89 -6.48
C ILE A 213 -16.05 3.48 -6.56
N ILE A 214 -17.03 3.15 -5.73
CA ILE A 214 -17.57 1.80 -5.59
C ILE A 214 -18.93 1.72 -6.31
N LEU A 215 -18.98 0.97 -7.40
CA LEU A 215 -20.20 0.67 -8.13
C LEU A 215 -20.84 -0.58 -7.52
N LYS A 216 -21.97 -0.43 -6.82
CA LYS A 216 -22.59 -1.53 -6.06
C LYS A 216 -23.23 -2.60 -6.93
N ASN A 217 -23.76 -2.20 -8.08
CA ASN A 217 -24.43 -3.09 -9.02
C ASN A 217 -24.44 -2.51 -10.43
N LYS A 218 -24.99 -3.25 -11.39
CA LYS A 218 -25.04 -2.89 -12.82
C LYS A 218 -25.85 -1.63 -13.16
N ASN A 219 -26.67 -1.12 -12.25
CA ASN A 219 -27.46 0.08 -12.46
C ASN A 219 -26.66 1.34 -12.09
N ALA A 220 -25.51 1.19 -11.41
CA ALA A 220 -24.63 2.29 -11.08
C ALA A 220 -24.16 3.01 -12.34
N ARG A 221 -24.06 4.35 -12.23
CA ARG A 221 -23.51 5.15 -13.34
C ARG A 221 -22.06 4.81 -13.60
N SER A 222 -21.60 4.96 -14.84
CA SER A 222 -20.22 4.67 -15.27
C SER A 222 -19.38 5.92 -15.52
N ASP A 223 -19.98 7.10 -15.49
CA ASP A 223 -19.31 8.38 -15.76
C ASP A 223 -19.33 9.27 -14.53
N PHE A 224 -18.17 9.82 -14.15
CA PHE A 224 -17.98 10.67 -12.97
C PHE A 224 -17.25 11.94 -13.36
N TYR A 225 -17.74 13.09 -12.87
CA TYR A 225 -17.10 14.39 -13.07
C TYR A 225 -16.52 14.84 -11.72
N ILE A 226 -15.19 14.89 -11.63
CA ILE A 226 -14.47 15.34 -10.43
C ILE A 226 -13.99 16.76 -10.68
N GLN A 227 -14.40 17.68 -9.82
CA GLN A 227 -14.05 19.08 -9.93
C GLN A 227 -12.97 19.45 -8.92
N TYR A 228 -11.84 19.90 -9.42
CA TYR A 228 -10.73 20.38 -8.63
C TYR A 228 -10.69 21.92 -8.61
N LYS A 229 -10.39 22.48 -7.45
CA LYS A 229 -9.99 23.89 -7.28
C LYS A 229 -8.63 23.92 -6.63
N PHE A 230 -7.76 24.77 -7.11
CA PHE A 230 -6.39 24.89 -6.59
C PHE A 230 -5.91 26.34 -6.64
N SER A 231 -4.90 26.65 -5.81
CA SER A 231 -4.20 27.94 -5.82
C SER A 231 -2.70 27.73 -5.90
N ASN A 232 -2.03 28.61 -6.66
CA ASN A 232 -0.58 28.58 -6.90
C ASN A 232 -0.10 27.27 -7.57
N LEU A 233 -0.98 26.63 -8.34
CA LEU A 233 -0.71 25.42 -9.09
C LEU A 233 -1.18 25.56 -10.55
N THR A 234 -0.56 24.81 -11.45
CA THR A 234 -0.95 24.68 -12.87
C THR A 234 -1.09 23.20 -13.19
N ALA A 235 -2.23 22.80 -13.77
CA ALA A 235 -2.44 21.43 -14.21
C ALA A 235 -1.76 21.18 -15.56
N LYS A 236 -1.10 20.04 -15.68
CA LYS A 236 -0.43 19.56 -16.89
C LYS A 236 -0.75 18.07 -17.09
N SER A 237 -1.31 17.72 -18.24
CA SER A 237 -1.41 16.30 -18.63
C SER A 237 -0.03 15.75 -18.94
N VAL A 238 0.30 14.59 -18.38
CA VAL A 238 1.50 13.83 -18.68
C VAL A 238 1.21 12.85 -19.81
N ASP A 239 0.07 12.22 -19.76
CA ASP A 239 -0.48 11.31 -20.75
C ASP A 239 -2.01 11.42 -20.77
N ASP A 240 -2.70 10.45 -21.37
CA ASP A 240 -4.16 10.39 -21.47
C ASP A 240 -4.88 10.02 -20.17
N LYS A 241 -4.14 9.66 -19.11
CA LYS A 241 -4.67 9.17 -17.84
C LYS A 241 -4.02 9.77 -16.60
N THR A 242 -3.04 10.67 -16.77
CA THR A 242 -2.25 11.22 -15.67
C THR A 242 -2.16 12.73 -15.75
N VAL A 243 -2.42 13.41 -14.64
CA VAL A 243 -2.31 14.87 -14.53
C VAL A 243 -1.37 15.23 -13.39
N GLU A 244 -0.37 16.05 -13.67
CA GLU A 244 0.49 16.68 -12.66
C GLU A 244 -0.01 18.09 -12.33
N LEU A 245 0.10 18.47 -11.06
CA LEU A 245 -0.12 19.84 -10.61
C LEU A 245 1.23 20.44 -10.24
N LEU A 246 1.65 21.41 -11.05
CA LEU A 246 2.94 22.05 -10.97
C LEU A 246 2.88 23.32 -10.12
N ASN A 247 3.93 23.57 -9.32
CA ASN A 247 4.11 24.82 -8.59
C ASN A 247 4.59 25.95 -9.54
N SER A 248 4.82 27.15 -9.00
CA SER A 248 5.31 28.30 -9.78
C SER A 248 6.73 28.15 -10.35
N LYS A 249 7.50 27.17 -9.87
CA LYS A 249 8.83 26.84 -10.38
C LYS A 249 8.79 25.79 -11.50
N GLY A 250 7.62 25.19 -11.72
CA GLY A 250 7.44 24.09 -12.68
C GLY A 250 7.68 22.71 -12.09
N ASP A 251 7.89 22.60 -10.78
CA ASP A 251 8.02 21.30 -10.11
C ASP A 251 6.64 20.68 -9.89
N ALA A 252 6.51 19.39 -10.16
CA ALA A 252 5.30 18.64 -9.86
C ALA A 252 5.20 18.43 -8.35
N VAL A 253 4.14 18.94 -7.72
CA VAL A 253 3.89 18.83 -6.28
C VAL A 253 2.75 17.87 -5.95
N TYR A 254 1.85 17.65 -6.89
CA TYR A 254 0.78 16.66 -6.78
C TYR A 254 0.62 15.94 -8.11
N LYS A 255 0.16 14.69 -8.04
CA LYS A 255 -0.14 13.85 -9.19
C LYS A 255 -1.52 13.20 -9.02
N ILE A 256 -2.32 13.26 -10.07
CA ILE A 256 -3.56 12.49 -10.22
C ILE A 256 -3.20 11.34 -11.15
N GLU A 257 -3.21 10.13 -10.63
CA GLU A 257 -2.67 8.97 -11.34
C GLU A 257 -3.73 8.28 -12.18
N ALA A 258 -3.25 7.52 -13.16
CA ALA A 258 -4.07 6.70 -14.03
C ALA A 258 -4.98 5.76 -13.22
N PRO A 259 -6.32 5.88 -13.32
CA PRO A 259 -7.22 4.99 -12.61
C PRO A 259 -7.19 3.58 -13.22
N PHE A 260 -7.48 2.60 -12.40
CA PHE A 260 -7.85 1.24 -12.84
C PHE A 260 -9.13 0.82 -12.13
N MET A 261 -9.73 -0.28 -12.56
CA MET A 261 -10.90 -0.84 -11.89
C MET A 261 -10.74 -2.34 -11.68
N PHE A 262 -11.37 -2.84 -10.65
CA PHE A 262 -11.42 -4.27 -10.36
C PHE A 262 -12.81 -4.66 -9.84
N ASP A 263 -13.21 -5.87 -10.14
CA ASP A 263 -14.48 -6.42 -9.69
C ASP A 263 -14.33 -7.23 -8.38
N ASN A 264 -15.45 -7.76 -7.90
CA ASN A 264 -15.51 -8.54 -6.66
C ASN A 264 -14.64 -9.82 -6.69
N ASP A 265 -14.41 -10.38 -7.85
CA ASP A 265 -13.61 -11.60 -8.02
C ASP A 265 -12.12 -11.27 -8.31
N GLY A 266 -11.75 -9.98 -8.24
CA GLY A 266 -10.39 -9.51 -8.49
C GLY A 266 -10.01 -9.39 -9.96
N LYS A 267 -10.96 -9.59 -10.90
CA LYS A 267 -10.76 -9.33 -12.33
C LYS A 267 -10.53 -7.84 -12.54
N LYS A 268 -9.55 -7.47 -13.35
CA LYS A 268 -9.12 -6.08 -13.51
C LYS A 268 -9.24 -5.57 -14.92
N SER A 269 -9.38 -4.24 -15.01
CA SER A 269 -9.28 -3.50 -16.27
C SER A 269 -8.61 -2.16 -16.06
N THR A 270 -7.82 -1.75 -17.02
CA THR A 270 -7.27 -0.40 -17.19
C THR A 270 -7.98 0.34 -18.32
N ASP A 271 -9.02 -0.23 -18.89
CA ASP A 271 -9.79 0.35 -19.98
C ASP A 271 -10.79 1.39 -19.44
N LEU A 272 -10.25 2.37 -18.70
CA LEU A 272 -10.96 3.58 -18.30
C LEU A 272 -10.42 4.76 -19.09
N THR A 273 -11.27 5.75 -19.26
CA THR A 273 -10.83 7.04 -19.79
C THR A 273 -10.82 8.09 -18.69
N LEU A 274 -9.73 8.84 -18.61
CA LEU A 274 -9.61 10.06 -17.81
C LEU A 274 -9.46 11.23 -18.79
N SER A 275 -10.41 12.14 -18.86
CA SER A 275 -10.36 13.25 -19.78
C SER A 275 -10.59 14.59 -19.07
N ILE A 276 -9.81 15.59 -19.46
CA ILE A 276 -10.01 16.97 -19.00
C ILE A 276 -11.19 17.55 -19.79
N THR A 277 -12.31 17.84 -19.12
CA THR A 277 -13.48 18.44 -19.73
C THR A 277 -13.53 19.95 -19.54
N GLU A 278 -12.86 20.49 -18.52
CA GLU A 278 -12.71 21.91 -18.28
C GLU A 278 -11.37 22.19 -17.61
N GLN A 279 -10.62 23.16 -18.11
CA GLN A 279 -9.41 23.67 -17.49
C GLN A 279 -9.39 25.19 -17.50
N LYS A 280 -9.30 25.79 -16.31
CA LYS A 280 -9.12 27.22 -16.07
C LYS A 280 -7.91 27.43 -15.15
N LYS A 281 -7.47 28.67 -14.99
CA LYS A 281 -6.27 29.01 -14.19
C LYS A 281 -6.22 28.31 -12.81
N ASN A 282 -7.37 28.12 -12.15
CA ASN A 282 -7.46 27.59 -10.78
C ASN A 282 -8.52 26.49 -10.63
N LYS A 283 -8.99 25.95 -11.73
CA LYS A 283 -10.01 24.88 -11.76
C LYS A 283 -9.69 23.86 -12.86
N LEU A 284 -10.00 22.62 -12.54
CA LEU A 284 -9.91 21.49 -13.45
C LEU A 284 -11.15 20.62 -13.24
N THR A 285 -11.78 20.18 -14.33
CA THR A 285 -12.80 19.14 -14.26
C THR A 285 -12.31 17.95 -15.05
N LEU A 286 -12.17 16.83 -14.36
CA LEU A 286 -11.85 15.53 -14.94
C LEU A 286 -13.12 14.71 -15.10
N LYS A 287 -13.26 14.05 -16.23
CA LYS A 287 -14.25 13.00 -16.44
C LYS A 287 -13.56 11.65 -16.37
N VAL A 288 -13.98 10.81 -15.44
CA VAL A 288 -13.61 9.41 -15.34
C VAL A 288 -14.76 8.58 -15.92
N SER A 289 -14.48 7.75 -16.91
CA SER A 289 -15.47 6.86 -17.52
C SER A 289 -14.99 5.41 -17.45
N ALA A 290 -15.78 4.56 -16.80
CA ALA A 290 -15.50 3.14 -16.74
C ALA A 290 -15.85 2.44 -18.07
N ASP A 291 -15.10 1.41 -18.44
CA ASP A 291 -15.38 0.60 -19.63
C ASP A 291 -16.68 -0.18 -19.48
N LYS A 292 -17.64 0.11 -20.35
CA LYS A 292 -18.95 -0.54 -20.34
C LYS A 292 -18.88 -2.04 -20.63
N LYS A 293 -17.89 -2.48 -21.43
CA LYS A 293 -17.70 -3.90 -21.72
C LYS A 293 -17.28 -4.66 -20.47
N PHE A 294 -16.32 -4.12 -19.72
CA PHE A 294 -15.94 -4.69 -18.43
C PHE A 294 -17.13 -4.74 -17.47
N LEU A 295 -17.89 -3.63 -17.34
CA LEU A 295 -19.05 -3.54 -16.45
C LEU A 295 -20.19 -4.49 -16.84
N SER A 296 -20.26 -4.95 -18.08
CA SER A 296 -21.28 -5.92 -18.52
C SER A 296 -20.93 -7.38 -18.19
N ASP A 297 -19.64 -7.66 -17.88
CA ASP A 297 -19.09 -9.01 -17.71
C ASP A 297 -18.24 -9.13 -16.44
N CYS A 298 -18.66 -8.45 -15.38
CA CYS A 298 -17.96 -8.40 -14.09
C CYS A 298 -18.86 -8.81 -12.92
N SER A 299 -18.23 -9.20 -11.82
CA SER A 299 -18.89 -9.44 -10.53
C SER A 299 -18.94 -8.17 -9.72
N TYR A 300 -20.13 -7.69 -9.37
CA TYR A 300 -20.28 -6.49 -8.52
C TYR A 300 -20.09 -6.80 -7.03
N PRO A 301 -19.58 -5.82 -6.23
CA PRO A 301 -19.26 -4.44 -6.59
C PRO A 301 -18.00 -4.33 -7.45
N VAL A 302 -17.93 -3.24 -8.24
CA VAL A 302 -16.74 -2.84 -8.97
C VAL A 302 -16.16 -1.63 -8.31
N THR A 303 -14.85 -1.62 -8.07
CA THR A 303 -14.11 -0.48 -7.54
C THR A 303 -13.28 0.17 -8.64
N ILE A 304 -13.44 1.48 -8.82
CA ILE A 304 -12.56 2.32 -9.61
C ILE A 304 -11.62 3.04 -8.64
N ASP A 305 -10.33 2.97 -8.88
CA ASP A 305 -9.26 3.44 -8.00
C ASP A 305 -8.43 4.56 -8.66
N PRO A 306 -8.87 5.82 -8.66
CA PRO A 306 -8.01 6.96 -8.94
C PRO A 306 -7.21 7.34 -7.69
N GLN A 307 -5.95 7.71 -7.85
CA GLN A 307 -5.10 8.08 -6.72
C GLN A 307 -4.61 9.52 -6.85
N PHE A 308 -4.69 10.25 -5.73
CA PHE A 308 -4.10 11.57 -5.58
C PHE A 308 -2.89 11.49 -4.64
N THR A 309 -1.70 11.72 -5.16
CA THR A 309 -0.45 11.63 -4.38
C THR A 309 0.29 12.96 -4.34
N THR A 310 1.07 13.16 -3.28
CA THR A 310 2.09 14.20 -3.26
C THR A 310 3.27 13.73 -4.10
N SER A 311 3.79 14.57 -5.00
CA SER A 311 4.78 14.16 -6.01
C SER A 311 6.11 13.64 -5.44
N GLN A 312 6.43 13.96 -4.18
CA GLN A 312 7.71 13.55 -3.59
C GLN A 312 7.71 12.11 -3.07
N ASN A 313 6.55 11.50 -2.86
CA ASN A 313 6.43 10.25 -2.11
C ASN A 313 6.01 9.03 -2.95
N TRP A 314 5.50 9.21 -4.16
CA TRP A 314 4.98 8.11 -4.97
C TRP A 314 6.04 7.16 -5.55
N GLN A 315 7.31 7.58 -5.64
CA GLN A 315 8.42 6.77 -6.18
C GLN A 315 9.15 5.94 -5.11
N LYS A 316 8.72 6.01 -3.87
CA LYS A 316 9.53 5.53 -2.73
C LYS A 316 9.32 4.07 -2.37
N SER A 317 8.25 3.44 -2.80
CA SER A 317 8.06 2.00 -2.64
C SER A 317 8.74 1.25 -3.79
N GLN A 318 9.53 0.25 -3.48
CA GLN A 318 10.22 -0.58 -4.47
C GLN A 318 9.79 -2.03 -4.30
N CYS A 319 8.56 -2.32 -4.72
CA CYS A 319 7.95 -3.64 -4.66
C CYS A 319 7.13 -3.87 -5.94
N THR A 320 7.48 -4.89 -6.72
CA THR A 320 6.78 -5.25 -7.95
C THR A 320 7.04 -6.70 -8.34
N TYR A 321 6.31 -7.20 -9.32
CA TYR A 321 6.58 -8.51 -9.92
C TYR A 321 6.67 -8.43 -11.45
N VAL A 322 7.19 -9.48 -12.06
CA VAL A 322 7.28 -9.67 -13.52
C VAL A 322 6.61 -10.96 -13.92
N ASP A 323 6.03 -11.00 -15.11
CA ASP A 323 5.24 -12.12 -15.67
C ASP A 323 5.79 -12.49 -17.05
N SER A 324 6.21 -13.74 -17.22
CA SER A 324 6.78 -14.24 -18.48
C SER A 324 5.75 -14.28 -19.62
N SER A 325 4.47 -14.43 -19.32
CA SER A 325 3.39 -14.42 -20.31
C SER A 325 3.08 -13.02 -20.83
N LYS A 326 3.53 -11.97 -20.11
CA LYS A 326 3.37 -10.56 -20.44
C LYS A 326 4.73 -9.82 -20.40
N PRO A 327 5.68 -10.19 -21.26
CA PRO A 327 7.10 -9.85 -21.09
C PRO A 327 7.42 -8.35 -21.21
N SER A 328 6.55 -7.55 -21.77
CA SER A 328 6.72 -6.11 -21.90
C SER A 328 5.81 -5.32 -20.94
N THR A 329 5.08 -5.99 -20.06
CA THR A 329 4.18 -5.37 -19.10
C THR A 329 4.90 -5.08 -17.80
N CYS A 330 4.76 -3.85 -17.30
CA CYS A 330 5.19 -3.45 -15.97
C CYS A 330 4.00 -3.60 -15.00
N PHE A 331 4.25 -4.17 -13.82
CA PHE A 331 3.25 -4.38 -12.77
C PHE A 331 3.54 -3.54 -11.52
N GLY A 332 4.43 -2.58 -11.62
CA GLY A 332 4.71 -1.63 -10.54
C GLY A 332 3.57 -0.65 -10.32
N TYR A 333 3.56 -0.09 -9.14
CA TYR A 333 2.65 0.98 -8.78
C TYR A 333 2.82 2.19 -9.73
N GLY A 334 1.71 2.70 -10.25
CA GLY A 334 1.74 3.78 -11.27
C GLY A 334 1.88 3.28 -12.71
N SER A 335 2.04 1.97 -12.94
CA SER A 335 1.98 1.43 -14.31
C SER A 335 0.55 1.35 -14.81
N THR A 336 0.35 1.64 -16.10
CA THR A 336 -0.96 1.53 -16.77
C THR A 336 -1.44 0.09 -16.95
N SER A 337 -0.62 -0.89 -16.57
CA SER A 337 -0.81 -2.30 -16.93
C SER A 337 -1.47 -3.18 -15.87
N GLY A 338 -2.05 -2.58 -14.81
CA GLY A 338 -2.87 -3.34 -13.87
C GLY A 338 -2.14 -3.79 -12.61
N TYR A 339 -1.66 -2.85 -11.83
CA TYR A 339 -1.19 -3.09 -10.48
C TYR A 339 -2.29 -3.77 -9.63
N THR A 340 -1.93 -4.85 -8.93
CA THR A 340 -2.92 -5.67 -8.21
C THR A 340 -2.95 -5.44 -6.69
N GLY A 341 -2.08 -4.62 -6.14
CA GLY A 341 -1.89 -4.57 -4.69
C GLY A 341 -1.21 -5.82 -4.12
N THR A 342 -1.00 -6.83 -4.97
CA THR A 342 -0.32 -8.09 -4.62
C THR A 342 0.90 -8.28 -5.50
N VAL A 343 1.83 -9.08 -5.03
CA VAL A 343 2.97 -9.56 -5.79
C VAL A 343 2.97 -11.08 -5.82
N ASN A 344 3.36 -11.66 -6.94
CA ASN A 344 3.19 -13.08 -7.21
C ASN A 344 4.52 -13.79 -7.41
N VAL A 345 4.61 -15.03 -6.93
CA VAL A 345 5.77 -15.91 -7.12
C VAL A 345 5.28 -17.31 -7.51
N GLY A 346 5.89 -17.89 -8.54
CA GLY A 346 5.55 -19.23 -9.01
C GLY A 346 5.12 -19.27 -10.46
N THR A 347 4.17 -20.14 -10.79
CA THR A 347 3.63 -20.34 -12.14
C THR A 347 2.10 -20.33 -12.11
N TRP A 348 1.48 -19.75 -13.13
CA TRP A 348 0.03 -19.81 -13.33
C TRP A 348 -0.31 -19.74 -14.82
N GLY A 349 -1.03 -20.73 -15.33
CA GLY A 349 -1.24 -20.87 -16.75
C GLY A 349 0.09 -20.95 -17.51
N ASN A 350 0.27 -20.08 -18.48
CA ASN A 350 1.52 -19.98 -19.24
C ASN A 350 2.52 -18.96 -18.66
N GLY A 351 2.23 -18.39 -17.50
CA GLY A 351 3.04 -17.34 -16.86
C GLY A 351 3.91 -17.86 -15.75
N MET A 352 5.17 -17.38 -15.72
CA MET A 352 6.07 -17.53 -14.60
C MET A 352 6.21 -16.16 -13.92
N TYR A 353 6.12 -16.12 -12.58
CA TYR A 353 6.15 -14.91 -11.79
C TYR A 353 7.39 -14.85 -10.93
N ARG A 354 8.03 -13.67 -10.88
CA ARG A 354 9.12 -13.32 -9.97
C ARG A 354 8.82 -12.00 -9.32
N THR A 355 9.04 -11.90 -8.03
CA THR A 355 8.78 -10.69 -7.26
C THR A 355 10.07 -10.05 -6.79
N TYR A 356 10.10 -8.73 -6.77
CA TYR A 356 11.24 -7.90 -6.41
C TYR A 356 10.90 -6.98 -5.26
N PHE A 357 11.77 -6.95 -4.25
CA PHE A 357 11.69 -6.06 -3.09
C PHE A 357 13.02 -5.33 -2.91
N LYS A 358 12.96 -4.06 -2.52
CA LYS A 358 14.15 -3.27 -2.24
C LYS A 358 13.88 -2.26 -1.14
N MET A 359 14.78 -2.12 -0.18
CA MET A 359 14.73 -1.01 0.77
C MET A 359 15.02 0.30 0.03
N ASN A 360 14.23 1.33 0.30
CA ASN A 360 14.42 2.66 -0.29
C ASN A 360 15.69 3.33 0.21
N SER A 361 15.98 3.14 1.50
CA SER A 361 17.23 3.52 2.15
C SER A 361 17.66 2.42 3.11
N LEU A 362 18.95 2.26 3.28
CA LEU A 362 19.48 1.45 4.38
C LEU A 362 19.40 2.27 5.67
N PRO A 363 18.93 1.69 6.79
CA PRO A 363 19.05 2.31 8.09
C PRO A 363 20.51 2.73 8.36
N THR A 364 20.69 3.89 8.98
CA THR A 364 22.04 4.39 9.29
C THR A 364 22.67 3.52 10.38
N LEU A 365 23.85 2.96 10.11
CA LEU A 365 24.70 2.32 11.08
C LEU A 365 25.91 3.20 11.36
N ASN A 366 26.39 3.22 12.60
CA ASN A 366 27.60 3.94 12.97
C ASN A 366 28.85 3.21 12.45
N LYS A 367 29.94 3.96 12.31
CA LYS A 367 31.22 3.38 11.89
C LYS A 367 31.69 2.34 12.90
N GLY A 368 31.81 1.11 12.45
CA GLY A 368 32.24 -0.02 13.28
C GLY A 368 31.11 -0.95 13.68
N ASP A 369 29.86 -0.54 13.55
CA ASP A 369 28.72 -1.42 13.76
C ASP A 369 28.75 -2.60 12.76
N MET A 370 28.36 -3.76 13.23
CA MET A 370 28.42 -5.00 12.44
C MET A 370 27.03 -5.63 12.32
N VAL A 371 26.56 -5.82 11.09
CA VAL A 371 25.33 -6.59 10.83
C VAL A 371 25.54 -8.03 11.30
N VAL A 372 24.66 -8.48 12.18
CA VAL A 372 24.60 -9.85 12.70
C VAL A 372 23.67 -10.68 11.82
N GLU A 373 22.44 -10.18 11.64
CA GLU A 373 21.32 -10.87 11.00
C GLU A 373 20.45 -9.87 10.22
N ALA A 374 19.89 -10.28 9.10
CA ALA A 374 18.90 -9.46 8.38
C ALA A 374 17.90 -10.33 7.63
N HIS A 375 16.62 -9.94 7.67
CA HIS A 375 15.53 -10.68 7.04
C HIS A 375 14.65 -9.79 6.17
N LEU A 376 14.16 -10.36 5.05
CA LEU A 376 13.02 -9.87 4.31
C LEU A 376 11.77 -10.59 4.83
N ASN A 377 10.83 -9.82 5.39
CA ASN A 377 9.58 -10.34 5.94
C ASN A 377 8.41 -9.90 5.08
N ILE A 378 7.60 -10.85 4.61
CA ILE A 378 6.39 -10.61 3.80
C ILE A 378 5.27 -11.52 4.24
N HIS A 379 4.04 -11.07 4.05
CA HIS A 379 2.85 -11.82 4.46
C HIS A 379 2.19 -12.48 3.25
N LEU A 380 2.00 -13.80 3.32
CA LEU A 380 1.22 -14.57 2.35
C LEU A 380 -0.25 -14.13 2.45
N MET A 381 -0.85 -13.78 1.32
CA MET A 381 -2.24 -13.39 1.21
C MET A 381 -3.10 -14.53 0.69
N ASN A 382 -2.63 -15.18 -0.36
CA ASN A 382 -3.35 -16.26 -1.00
C ASN A 382 -2.37 -17.20 -1.71
N LYS A 383 -2.80 -18.41 -1.95
CA LYS A 383 -2.02 -19.42 -2.65
C LYS A 383 -2.89 -20.29 -3.54
N ASP A 384 -2.26 -20.78 -4.58
CA ASP A 384 -2.85 -21.70 -5.51
C ASP A 384 -1.78 -22.73 -5.88
N PHE A 385 -1.63 -23.75 -5.04
CA PHE A 385 -0.71 -24.85 -5.31
C PHE A 385 -1.22 -26.18 -4.73
N TYR A 386 -0.91 -27.27 -5.43
CA TYR A 386 -1.39 -28.60 -5.14
C TYR A 386 -0.40 -29.43 -4.33
N GLN A 387 0.84 -29.00 -4.27
CA GLN A 387 1.94 -29.61 -3.52
C GLN A 387 2.79 -28.52 -2.85
N ASP A 388 3.71 -28.93 -2.01
CA ASP A 388 4.62 -28.00 -1.34
C ASP A 388 5.50 -27.28 -2.37
N MET A 389 5.73 -25.98 -2.16
CA MET A 389 6.49 -25.13 -3.05
C MET A 389 7.62 -24.43 -2.28
N ASN A 390 8.84 -24.49 -2.80
CA ASN A 390 9.97 -23.74 -2.26
C ASN A 390 10.14 -22.43 -3.02
N ILE A 391 10.17 -21.31 -2.29
CA ILE A 391 10.43 -19.97 -2.83
C ILE A 391 11.79 -19.50 -2.34
N GLY A 392 12.72 -19.31 -3.26
CA GLY A 392 14.06 -18.83 -2.98
C GLY A 392 14.23 -17.33 -3.14
N ALA A 393 15.08 -16.75 -2.28
CA ALA A 393 15.56 -15.38 -2.37
C ALA A 393 16.88 -15.36 -3.18
N TYR A 394 17.01 -14.37 -4.07
CA TYR A 394 18.15 -14.19 -4.95
C TYR A 394 18.59 -12.72 -4.98
N SER A 395 19.87 -12.49 -5.21
CA SER A 395 20.45 -11.14 -5.36
C SER A 395 20.44 -10.71 -6.82
N PRO A 396 19.71 -9.63 -7.20
CA PRO A 396 19.79 -9.05 -8.54
C PRO A 396 21.16 -8.39 -8.80
N ASN A 397 21.70 -8.58 -10.03
CA ASN A 397 23.02 -8.03 -10.42
C ASN A 397 22.94 -6.60 -10.99
N GLY A 398 21.78 -5.97 -11.01
CA GLY A 398 21.58 -4.63 -11.57
C GLY A 398 20.43 -3.89 -10.96
N SER A 399 20.47 -2.57 -11.10
CA SER A 399 19.41 -1.69 -10.61
C SER A 399 18.11 -1.88 -11.38
N TRP A 400 16.99 -1.66 -10.71
CA TRP A 400 15.64 -1.68 -11.26
C TRP A 400 14.77 -0.67 -10.52
N THR A 401 13.64 -0.30 -11.12
CA THR A 401 12.59 0.48 -10.47
C THR A 401 11.24 -0.18 -10.70
N GLN A 402 10.35 -0.05 -9.75
CA GLN A 402 9.02 -0.65 -9.85
C GLN A 402 8.23 -0.18 -11.08
N ASP A 403 8.43 1.07 -11.53
CA ASP A 403 7.66 1.69 -12.60
C ASP A 403 8.09 1.29 -14.00
N THR A 404 9.24 0.63 -14.13
CA THR A 404 9.84 0.26 -15.43
C THR A 404 10.19 -1.21 -15.55
N LEU A 405 10.19 -1.97 -14.45
CA LEU A 405 10.58 -3.36 -14.45
C LEU A 405 9.56 -4.23 -15.19
N THR A 406 10.04 -5.01 -16.13
CA THR A 406 9.26 -5.98 -16.91
C THR A 406 10.01 -7.30 -16.99
N TRP A 407 9.35 -8.38 -17.39
CA TRP A 407 10.05 -9.65 -17.63
C TRP A 407 11.22 -9.51 -18.62
N LYS A 408 11.04 -8.70 -19.65
CA LYS A 408 12.02 -8.52 -20.72
C LYS A 408 13.27 -7.76 -20.28
N ASN A 409 13.13 -6.78 -19.37
CA ASN A 409 14.24 -5.93 -18.93
C ASN A 409 14.70 -6.18 -17.51
N GLN A 410 14.17 -7.25 -16.84
CA GLN A 410 14.63 -7.61 -15.50
C GLN A 410 16.15 -7.83 -15.48
N PRO A 411 16.85 -7.39 -14.42
CA PRO A 411 18.28 -7.64 -14.30
C PRO A 411 18.57 -9.14 -14.20
N SER A 412 19.74 -9.54 -14.63
CA SER A 412 20.29 -10.86 -14.26
C SER A 412 20.41 -10.95 -12.72
N TYR A 413 20.55 -12.13 -12.21
CA TYR A 413 20.69 -12.38 -10.78
C TYR A 413 21.77 -13.44 -10.51
N ASN A 414 22.31 -13.44 -9.30
CA ASN A 414 23.19 -14.51 -8.85
C ASN A 414 22.38 -15.81 -8.79
N SER A 415 22.85 -16.87 -9.44
CA SER A 415 22.16 -18.17 -9.48
C SER A 415 22.14 -18.90 -8.15
N ASN A 416 23.06 -18.56 -7.23
CA ASN A 416 23.07 -19.12 -5.89
C ASN A 416 21.90 -18.56 -5.10
N VAL A 417 21.07 -19.46 -4.58
CA VAL A 417 20.00 -19.10 -3.66
C VAL A 417 20.62 -18.51 -2.38
N VAL A 418 20.07 -17.39 -1.93
CA VAL A 418 20.50 -16.73 -0.68
C VAL A 418 19.90 -17.47 0.50
N ASP A 419 18.61 -17.74 0.42
CA ASP A 419 17.81 -18.50 1.36
C ASP A 419 16.52 -18.96 0.68
N TYR A 420 15.77 -19.91 1.27
CA TYR A 420 14.48 -20.32 0.75
C TYR A 420 13.47 -20.68 1.87
N GLU A 421 12.22 -20.42 1.60
CA GLU A 421 11.08 -20.81 2.43
C GLU A 421 10.25 -21.90 1.75
N THR A 422 9.77 -22.86 2.55
CA THR A 422 8.89 -23.94 2.09
C THR A 422 7.43 -23.60 2.43
N PHE A 423 6.61 -23.49 1.41
CA PHE A 423 5.18 -23.30 1.53
C PHE A 423 4.48 -24.64 1.38
N THR A 424 3.75 -25.06 2.40
CA THR A 424 3.00 -26.31 2.34
C THR A 424 1.68 -26.13 1.59
N LYS A 425 1.19 -27.20 0.98
CA LYS A 425 -0.12 -27.17 0.27
C LYS A 425 -1.29 -26.75 1.17
N ASN A 426 -1.15 -26.90 2.49
CA ASN A 426 -2.16 -26.52 3.49
C ASN A 426 -1.84 -25.21 4.22
N GLU A 427 -0.84 -24.45 3.72
CA GLU A 427 -0.44 -23.17 4.32
C GLU A 427 -1.65 -22.24 4.46
N SER A 428 -1.74 -21.53 5.55
CA SER A 428 -2.68 -20.43 5.75
C SER A 428 -1.98 -19.10 5.56
N GLU A 429 -2.73 -18.02 5.50
CA GLU A 429 -2.18 -16.66 5.52
C GLU A 429 -1.26 -16.50 6.74
N ALA A 430 0.01 -16.16 6.49
CA ALA A 430 1.03 -16.02 7.53
C ALA A 430 2.19 -15.13 7.06
N TRP A 431 2.98 -14.67 8.01
CA TRP A 431 4.28 -14.09 7.74
C TRP A 431 5.30 -15.16 7.34
N HIS A 432 6.12 -14.82 6.35
CA HIS A 432 7.27 -15.61 5.91
C HIS A 432 8.51 -14.73 5.90
N SER A 433 9.68 -15.36 6.16
CA SER A 433 10.92 -14.65 6.41
C SER A 433 12.07 -15.32 5.68
N TRP A 434 12.81 -14.57 4.88
CA TRP A 434 14.02 -15.01 4.21
C TRP A 434 15.24 -14.35 4.86
N ASP A 435 16.24 -15.15 5.24
CA ASP A 435 17.53 -14.64 5.66
C ASP A 435 18.26 -14.01 4.47
N VAL A 436 18.46 -12.71 4.55
CA VAL A 436 19.17 -11.90 3.54
C VAL A 436 20.44 -11.26 4.10
N THR A 437 20.94 -11.76 5.22
CA THR A 437 22.10 -11.25 5.96
C THR A 437 23.31 -11.05 5.06
N SER A 438 23.61 -12.04 4.21
CA SER A 438 24.73 -11.97 3.29
C SER A 438 24.61 -10.82 2.28
N CYS A 439 23.40 -10.52 1.80
CA CYS A 439 23.14 -9.40 0.90
C CYS A 439 23.29 -8.07 1.63
N VAL A 440 22.67 -7.94 2.81
CA VAL A 440 22.70 -6.71 3.60
C VAL A 440 24.13 -6.37 4.03
N LYS A 441 24.92 -7.36 4.46
CA LYS A 441 26.36 -7.17 4.76
C LYS A 441 27.12 -6.60 3.56
N ARG A 442 26.90 -7.10 2.35
CA ARG A 442 27.54 -6.56 1.14
C ARG A 442 27.11 -5.12 0.86
N TRP A 443 25.83 -4.78 1.04
CA TRP A 443 25.34 -3.40 0.84
C TRP A 443 26.02 -2.41 1.79
N TYR A 444 26.15 -2.75 3.07
CA TYR A 444 26.90 -1.91 4.04
C TYR A 444 28.42 -1.86 3.76
N ASN A 445 28.96 -2.85 3.05
CA ASN A 445 30.35 -2.84 2.58
C ASN A 445 30.54 -2.13 1.22
N GLY A 446 29.52 -1.42 0.73
CA GLY A 446 29.61 -0.54 -0.44
C GLY A 446 29.10 -1.16 -1.76
N GLU A 447 28.58 -2.39 -1.76
CA GLU A 447 27.82 -2.86 -2.91
C GLU A 447 26.49 -2.12 -3.05
N ALA A 448 26.02 -1.95 -4.29
CA ALA A 448 24.74 -1.33 -4.54
C ALA A 448 23.58 -2.18 -3.95
N ASN A 449 22.67 -1.54 -3.23
CA ASN A 449 21.41 -2.16 -2.83
C ASN A 449 20.52 -2.35 -4.06
N ASN A 450 20.57 -3.52 -4.68
CA ASN A 450 19.69 -3.91 -5.78
C ASN A 450 18.46 -4.69 -5.30
N GLY A 451 18.26 -4.82 -3.99
CA GLY A 451 17.14 -5.53 -3.38
C GLY A 451 17.26 -7.05 -3.47
N ILE A 452 16.11 -7.69 -3.30
CA ILE A 452 15.94 -9.16 -3.30
C ILE A 452 14.90 -9.53 -4.35
N MET A 453 15.18 -10.59 -5.09
CA MET A 453 14.21 -11.21 -6.00
C MET A 453 13.76 -12.55 -5.41
N LEU A 454 12.44 -12.77 -5.36
CA LEU A 454 11.86 -14.06 -5.00
C LEU A 454 11.40 -14.80 -6.26
N LYS A 455 11.70 -16.09 -6.33
CA LYS A 455 11.19 -17.00 -7.36
C LYS A 455 11.06 -18.42 -6.82
N ALA A 456 10.15 -19.21 -7.40
CA ALA A 456 10.05 -20.63 -7.13
C ALA A 456 11.38 -21.34 -7.52
N LEU A 457 11.84 -22.28 -6.71
CA LEU A 457 13.05 -23.06 -6.98
C LEU A 457 12.82 -24.03 -8.15
N THR A 458 11.64 -24.63 -8.21
CA THR A 458 11.18 -25.48 -9.32
C THR A 458 10.02 -24.79 -10.04
N THR A 459 9.96 -24.93 -11.35
CA THR A 459 8.93 -24.34 -12.22
C THR A 459 8.29 -25.39 -13.09
N ASP A 460 8.45 -26.67 -12.73
CA ASP A 460 8.05 -27.81 -13.55
C ASP A 460 6.55 -28.09 -13.44
N ASP A 461 5.88 -27.51 -12.44
CA ASP A 461 4.45 -27.68 -12.23
C ASP A 461 3.66 -26.45 -12.70
N GLU A 462 2.65 -26.69 -13.51
CA GLU A 462 1.69 -25.66 -13.88
C GLU A 462 0.81 -25.27 -12.66
N ASN A 463 0.49 -24.00 -12.53
CA ASN A 463 -0.45 -23.48 -11.53
C ASN A 463 -0.02 -23.67 -10.05
N GLN A 464 1.23 -23.33 -9.75
CA GLN A 464 1.71 -23.18 -8.38
C GLN A 464 2.12 -21.74 -8.13
N CYS A 465 1.26 -20.95 -7.51
CA CYS A 465 1.47 -19.53 -7.30
C CYS A 465 1.14 -19.12 -5.87
N ALA A 466 2.05 -18.38 -5.26
CA ALA A 466 1.85 -17.65 -4.01
C ALA A 466 1.65 -16.16 -4.30
N ALA A 467 0.61 -15.57 -3.74
CA ALA A 467 0.36 -14.13 -3.76
C ALA A 467 0.62 -13.54 -2.38
N PHE A 468 1.40 -12.47 -2.33
CA PHE A 468 1.74 -11.76 -1.11
C PHE A 468 1.18 -10.35 -1.13
N TYR A 469 0.94 -9.78 0.06
CA TYR A 469 0.65 -8.36 0.16
C TYR A 469 1.84 -7.54 -0.34
N SER A 470 1.57 -6.56 -1.19
CA SER A 470 2.59 -5.59 -1.61
C SER A 470 2.62 -4.41 -0.64
N SER A 471 3.63 -3.56 -0.77
CA SER A 471 3.71 -2.29 -0.04
C SER A 471 2.52 -1.36 -0.28
N ASN A 472 1.87 -1.48 -1.42
CA ASN A 472 0.78 -0.59 -1.85
C ASN A 472 -0.59 -1.29 -1.91
N TYR A 473 -0.77 -2.37 -1.16
CA TYR A 473 -2.06 -3.06 -1.10
C TYR A 473 -3.17 -2.09 -0.65
N PRO A 474 -4.31 -2.07 -1.34
CA PRO A 474 -5.35 -1.05 -1.14
C PRO A 474 -6.21 -1.24 0.13
N SER A 475 -5.61 -1.62 1.24
CA SER A 475 -6.25 -1.73 2.55
C SER A 475 -5.40 -1.08 3.63
N THR A 476 -6.05 -0.40 4.55
CA THR A 476 -5.37 0.30 5.65
C THR A 476 -4.81 -0.65 6.71
N SER A 477 -5.34 -1.86 6.79
CA SER A 477 -4.98 -2.89 7.76
C SER A 477 -4.11 -4.01 7.19
N ALA A 478 -3.79 -3.98 5.88
CA ALA A 478 -2.98 -5.03 5.27
C ALA A 478 -1.54 -5.02 5.81
N PRO A 479 -0.97 -6.20 6.09
CA PRO A 479 0.43 -6.31 6.47
C PRO A 479 1.34 -5.86 5.32
N ARG A 480 2.39 -5.09 5.63
CA ARG A 480 3.30 -4.52 4.65
C ARG A 480 4.63 -5.26 4.68
N PRO A 481 5.28 -5.51 3.52
CA PRO A 481 6.64 -6.03 3.48
C PRO A 481 7.60 -5.13 4.26
N LEU A 482 8.53 -5.73 4.99
CA LEU A 482 9.53 -5.01 5.76
C LEU A 482 10.85 -5.79 5.80
N PHE A 483 11.95 -5.06 6.10
CA PHE A 483 13.24 -5.66 6.41
C PHE A 483 13.57 -5.45 7.89
N THR A 484 14.09 -6.49 8.52
CA THR A 484 14.72 -6.40 9.85
C THR A 484 16.21 -6.57 9.70
N ILE A 485 16.99 -5.77 10.42
CA ILE A 485 18.45 -5.81 10.43
C ILE A 485 18.92 -5.74 11.88
N VAL A 486 19.54 -6.80 12.37
CA VAL A 486 20.14 -6.83 13.70
C VAL A 486 21.63 -6.57 13.57
N TYR A 487 22.16 -5.68 14.40
CA TYR A 487 23.55 -5.31 14.39
C TYR A 487 24.10 -5.09 15.81
N ARG A 488 25.41 -5.26 15.97
CA ARG A 488 26.13 -4.91 17.19
C ARG A 488 26.75 -3.54 17.03
N ASN A 489 26.55 -2.72 18.03
CA ASN A 489 27.25 -1.46 18.15
C ASN A 489 28.70 -1.72 18.55
N ASN A 490 29.63 -0.95 17.99
CA ASN A 490 31.04 -1.03 18.33
C ASN A 490 31.37 -0.22 19.56
#